data_932a4739be0aa77d29a792acf70616f5
#
_entry.id   932a4739be0aa77d29a792acf70616f5
#
_cell.length_a   1.000
_cell.length_b   1.000
_cell.length_c   1.000
_cell.angle_alpha   90.00
_cell.angle_beta   90.00
_cell.angle_gamma   90.00
#
_symmetry.space_group_name_H-M   'P 1'
#
loop_
_entity.id
_entity.type
_entity.pdbx_description
1 polymer ?
#
loop_
_entity_poly.entity_id
_entity_poly.type
_entity_poly.pdbx_seq_one_letter_code
_entity_poly.pdbx_strand_id
1 'polypeptide(L)'
;MKKLIIVSIIAMATLSCQSLPQRQSENLFNGRDLTGWHVDVPKMDNDPEVKSPFIVRNGLLVSLGKPNGHLISDAVYQNYRLEVQYRFAGKPGNCGVLVHASAPRALYGMFPKSIEVQMFHKNAGDFWCIVEDISVPNMEQRRGPKEEWGIIEGKKRRILNLTDDSEKPVGEWNTMVIECLNNSIMVWVNDDLVNHGFDCTAGKGRIALQAEGSEVEFRKVQLTPITEFSGGN
;
A
#
# COMPACT_ATOMS: atom_id res chain seq x y z
N MET A 1 10.82 28.64 -76.77
CA MET A 1 11.13 28.86 -75.37
C MET A 1 10.10 27.99 -74.52
N LYS A 2 10.53 26.85 -74.05
CA LYS A 2 9.62 25.94 -73.21
C LYS A 2 9.82 26.28 -71.72
N LYS A 3 8.74 26.73 -71.06
CA LYS A 3 8.76 27.02 -69.62
C LYS A 3 8.63 25.73 -68.88
N LEU A 4 9.62 25.39 -68.04
CA LEU A 4 9.62 24.27 -67.12
C LEU A 4 8.90 24.69 -65.83
N ILE A 5 7.78 24.06 -65.50
CA ILE A 5 7.06 24.26 -64.23
C ILE A 5 7.57 23.19 -63.24
N ILE A 6 8.29 23.67 -62.22
CA ILE A 6 8.72 22.83 -61.11
C ILE A 6 7.58 22.80 -60.08
N VAL A 7 6.96 21.67 -59.91
CA VAL A 7 5.96 21.41 -58.83
C VAL A 7 6.71 20.87 -57.61
N SER A 8 6.84 21.71 -56.58
CA SER A 8 7.40 21.29 -55.29
C SER A 8 6.30 20.56 -54.48
N ILE A 9 6.49 19.27 -54.27
CA ILE A 9 5.64 18.47 -53.38
C ILE A 9 6.17 18.63 -51.94
N ILE A 10 5.44 19.36 -51.09
CA ILE A 10 5.70 19.46 -49.66
C ILE A 10 5.11 18.22 -49.02
N ALA A 11 5.95 17.29 -48.57
CA ALA A 11 5.53 16.16 -47.77
C ALA A 11 5.29 16.64 -46.33
N MET A 12 4.02 16.74 -45.90
CA MET A 12 3.66 16.91 -44.52
C MET A 12 3.88 15.60 -43.77
N ALA A 13 4.93 15.56 -42.95
CA ALA A 13 5.12 14.49 -42.00
C ALA A 13 4.12 14.68 -40.84
N THR A 14 3.07 13.84 -40.79
CA THR A 14 2.19 13.77 -39.65
C THR A 14 2.91 13.02 -38.52
N LEU A 15 3.36 13.76 -37.48
CA LEU A 15 3.79 13.13 -36.23
C LEU A 15 2.56 12.47 -35.62
N SER A 16 2.47 11.16 -35.75
CA SER A 16 1.54 10.36 -34.99
C SER A 16 2.04 10.31 -33.52
N CYS A 17 1.38 11.05 -32.66
CA CYS A 17 1.58 10.94 -31.23
C CYS A 17 0.99 9.59 -30.80
N GLN A 18 1.80 8.54 -30.78
CA GLN A 18 1.39 7.26 -30.19
C GLN A 18 1.29 7.47 -28.68
N SER A 19 0.06 7.57 -28.16
CA SER A 19 -0.20 7.48 -26.73
C SER A 19 0.34 6.13 -26.23
N LEU A 20 1.26 6.19 -25.26
CA LEU A 20 1.72 4.98 -24.56
C LEU A 20 0.48 4.24 -24.03
N PRO A 21 0.44 2.91 -24.10
CA PRO A 21 -0.70 2.15 -23.59
C PRO A 21 -0.85 2.48 -22.11
N GLN A 22 -1.99 3.09 -21.75
CA GLN A 22 -2.36 3.36 -20.38
C GLN A 22 -2.41 2.01 -19.64
N ARG A 23 -1.50 1.81 -18.68
CA ARG A 23 -1.44 0.57 -17.92
C ARG A 23 -2.75 0.40 -17.16
N GLN A 24 -3.43 -0.71 -17.41
CA GLN A 24 -4.76 -0.96 -16.88
C GLN A 24 -4.70 -1.21 -15.37
N SER A 25 -5.68 -0.65 -14.63
CA SER A 25 -5.85 -0.94 -13.21
C SER A 25 -6.21 -2.41 -13.00
N GLU A 26 -5.68 -2.99 -11.93
CA GLU A 26 -5.91 -4.38 -11.52
C GLU A 26 -6.65 -4.40 -10.17
N ASN A 27 -7.75 -5.15 -10.09
CA ASN A 27 -8.39 -5.44 -8.82
C ASN A 27 -7.68 -6.63 -8.17
N LEU A 28 -6.96 -6.38 -7.09
CA LEU A 28 -6.23 -7.43 -6.36
C LEU A 28 -7.16 -8.35 -5.58
N PHE A 29 -8.38 -7.88 -5.25
CA PHE A 29 -9.44 -8.70 -4.67
C PHE A 29 -10.62 -8.81 -5.64
N ASN A 30 -11.00 -10.04 -5.97
CA ASN A 30 -11.99 -10.36 -7.01
C ASN A 30 -13.45 -10.40 -6.50
N GLY A 31 -13.68 -10.20 -5.19
CA GLY A 31 -15.01 -10.26 -4.56
C GLY A 31 -15.54 -11.68 -4.30
N ARG A 32 -14.78 -12.74 -4.56
CA ARG A 32 -15.25 -14.13 -4.49
C ARG A 32 -14.39 -15.03 -3.61
N ASP A 33 -13.07 -14.94 -3.77
CA ASP A 33 -12.09 -15.79 -3.09
C ASP A 33 -10.75 -15.07 -2.93
N LEU A 34 -9.77 -15.77 -2.38
CA LEU A 34 -8.43 -15.23 -2.14
C LEU A 34 -7.44 -15.61 -3.27
N THR A 35 -7.90 -15.87 -4.47
CA THR A 35 -7.02 -16.12 -5.62
C THR A 35 -6.07 -14.95 -5.83
N GLY A 36 -4.76 -15.23 -5.99
CA GLY A 36 -3.70 -14.23 -6.08
C GLY A 36 -3.13 -13.79 -4.74
N TRP A 37 -3.56 -14.45 -3.64
CA TRP A 37 -3.10 -14.21 -2.29
C TRP A 37 -2.76 -15.50 -1.57
N HIS A 38 -1.81 -15.44 -0.65
CA HIS A 38 -1.56 -16.51 0.32
C HIS A 38 -1.60 -15.99 1.75
N VAL A 39 -1.97 -16.87 2.66
CA VAL A 39 -2.07 -16.59 4.10
C VAL A 39 -0.76 -16.94 4.77
N ASP A 40 -0.17 -16.01 5.51
CA ASP A 40 0.99 -16.22 6.38
C ASP A 40 0.61 -15.93 7.84
N VAL A 41 0.29 -16.99 8.58
CA VAL A 41 -0.18 -16.95 9.97
C VAL A 41 0.62 -17.97 10.78
N PRO A 42 1.59 -17.57 11.60
CA PRO A 42 2.49 -18.50 12.31
C PRO A 42 1.77 -19.55 13.16
N LYS A 43 0.61 -19.23 13.73
CA LYS A 43 -0.18 -20.18 14.52
C LYS A 43 -0.76 -21.34 13.70
N MET A 44 -0.86 -21.19 12.38
CA MET A 44 -1.38 -22.23 11.49
C MET A 44 -0.33 -23.27 11.11
N ASP A 45 0.97 -23.00 11.33
CA ASP A 45 2.04 -23.87 10.86
C ASP A 45 2.02 -25.27 11.47
N ASN A 46 1.65 -25.35 12.73
CA ASN A 46 1.72 -26.60 13.51
C ASN A 46 0.37 -27.02 14.09
N ASP A 47 -0.72 -26.33 13.74
CA ASP A 47 -2.06 -26.63 14.26
C ASP A 47 -3.11 -26.52 13.13
N PRO A 48 -3.56 -27.64 12.54
CA PRO A 48 -4.55 -27.66 11.47
C PRO A 48 -5.95 -27.21 11.91
N GLU A 49 -6.23 -27.15 13.22
CA GLU A 49 -7.50 -26.66 13.74
C GLU A 49 -7.57 -25.12 13.75
N VAL A 50 -6.43 -24.44 13.72
CA VAL A 50 -6.37 -22.98 13.61
C VAL A 50 -6.85 -22.55 12.22
N LYS A 51 -7.91 -21.77 12.18
CA LYS A 51 -8.50 -21.28 10.94
C LYS A 51 -7.87 -19.95 10.52
N SER A 52 -7.83 -19.71 9.19
CA SER A 52 -7.40 -18.44 8.64
C SER A 52 -8.23 -17.28 9.20
N PRO A 53 -7.58 -16.17 9.58
CA PRO A 53 -8.29 -14.94 9.93
C PRO A 53 -8.82 -14.19 8.71
N PHE A 54 -8.48 -14.62 7.50
CA PHE A 54 -8.92 -13.99 6.26
C PHE A 54 -9.99 -14.84 5.59
N ILE A 55 -11.15 -14.24 5.37
CA ILE A 55 -12.31 -14.88 4.74
C ILE A 55 -12.94 -13.95 3.70
N VAL A 56 -13.80 -14.51 2.87
CA VAL A 56 -14.72 -13.72 2.03
C VAL A 56 -16.12 -13.83 2.59
N ARG A 57 -16.75 -12.71 2.86
CA ARG A 57 -18.10 -12.62 3.41
C ARG A 57 -18.90 -11.54 2.67
N ASN A 58 -20.01 -11.93 2.05
CA ASN A 58 -20.89 -11.02 1.30
C ASN A 58 -20.16 -10.20 0.22
N GLY A 59 -19.19 -10.81 -0.47
CA GLY A 59 -18.41 -10.13 -1.50
C GLY A 59 -17.31 -9.20 -0.96
N LEU A 60 -17.10 -9.17 0.35
CA LEU A 60 -16.06 -8.41 1.02
C LEU A 60 -14.91 -9.34 1.43
N LEU A 61 -13.69 -8.86 1.31
CA LEU A 61 -12.54 -9.44 2.01
C LEU A 61 -12.61 -9.02 3.46
N VAL A 62 -12.51 -9.97 4.39
CA VAL A 62 -12.60 -9.70 5.82
C VAL A 62 -11.37 -10.25 6.52
N SER A 63 -10.69 -9.37 7.25
CA SER A 63 -9.73 -9.75 8.29
C SER A 63 -10.48 -9.85 9.61
N LEU A 64 -10.54 -11.03 10.22
CA LEU A 64 -11.15 -11.25 11.53
C LEU A 64 -10.27 -10.75 12.69
N GLY A 65 -9.06 -10.28 12.38
CA GLY A 65 -8.09 -9.76 13.32
C GLY A 65 -7.34 -10.82 14.12
N LYS A 66 -7.81 -12.04 14.19
CA LYS A 66 -7.14 -13.15 14.94
C LYS A 66 -7.39 -14.49 14.25
N PRO A 67 -6.37 -15.39 14.29
CA PRO A 67 -5.02 -15.20 14.81
C PRO A 67 -4.23 -14.16 14.04
N ASN A 68 -3.21 -13.56 14.67
CA ASN A 68 -2.38 -12.54 14.02
C ASN A 68 -1.60 -13.12 12.85
N GLY A 69 -1.48 -12.34 11.78
CA GLY A 69 -0.75 -12.70 10.57
C GLY A 69 -1.10 -11.79 9.40
N HIS A 70 -0.80 -12.25 8.20
CA HIS A 70 -0.93 -11.44 6.98
C HIS A 70 -1.56 -12.24 5.84
N LEU A 71 -2.32 -11.53 5.00
CA LEU A 71 -2.72 -11.97 3.67
C LEU A 71 -1.80 -11.27 2.68
N ILE A 72 -0.97 -12.03 1.96
CA ILE A 72 0.13 -11.50 1.16
C ILE A 72 -0.15 -11.79 -0.32
N SER A 73 0.01 -10.78 -1.20
CA SER A 73 -0.16 -10.95 -2.64
C SER A 73 0.89 -11.92 -3.22
N ASP A 74 0.50 -12.75 -4.19
CA ASP A 74 1.44 -13.66 -4.86
C ASP A 74 2.36 -12.89 -5.82
N ALA A 75 1.87 -11.82 -6.42
CA ALA A 75 2.63 -10.96 -7.30
C ALA A 75 3.47 -9.92 -6.56
N VAL A 76 4.54 -9.47 -7.21
CA VAL A 76 5.41 -8.38 -6.76
C VAL A 76 5.12 -7.14 -7.59
N TYR A 77 5.00 -6.00 -6.93
CA TYR A 77 4.64 -4.73 -7.54
C TYR A 77 5.71 -3.67 -7.35
N GLN A 78 5.77 -2.73 -8.28
CA GLN A 78 6.65 -1.57 -8.29
C GLN A 78 5.96 -0.42 -9.03
N ASN A 79 6.15 0.81 -8.55
CA ASN A 79 5.63 2.04 -9.16
C ASN A 79 4.11 1.95 -9.39
N TYR A 80 3.36 2.06 -8.32
CA TYR A 80 1.92 1.89 -8.33
C TYR A 80 1.19 2.85 -7.39
N ARG A 81 -0.08 3.08 -7.70
CA ARG A 81 -1.11 3.62 -6.82
C ARG A 81 -1.98 2.45 -6.35
N LEU A 82 -2.01 2.22 -5.05
CA LEU A 82 -2.87 1.25 -4.39
C LEU A 82 -4.02 1.98 -3.71
N GLU A 83 -5.25 1.64 -4.06
CA GLU A 83 -6.45 2.13 -3.38
C GLU A 83 -7.06 1.01 -2.56
N VAL A 84 -7.19 1.25 -1.26
CA VAL A 84 -7.80 0.33 -0.30
C VAL A 84 -9.01 0.99 0.33
N GLN A 85 -10.20 0.41 0.16
CA GLN A 85 -11.42 0.87 0.84
C GLN A 85 -11.76 -0.09 1.96
N TYR A 86 -11.72 0.42 3.20
CA TYR A 86 -11.84 -0.36 4.41
C TYR A 86 -12.78 0.26 5.43
N ARG A 87 -13.26 -0.56 6.37
CA ARG A 87 -13.93 -0.11 7.60
C ARG A 87 -13.72 -1.08 8.73
N PHE A 88 -13.76 -0.58 9.95
CA PHE A 88 -13.91 -1.42 11.13
C PHE A 88 -15.38 -1.79 11.28
N ALA A 89 -15.70 -3.09 11.16
CA ALA A 89 -17.08 -3.57 11.21
C ALA A 89 -17.67 -3.60 12.64
N GLY A 90 -16.80 -3.52 13.65
CA GLY A 90 -17.17 -3.55 15.07
C GLY A 90 -16.27 -2.62 15.88
N LYS A 91 -15.67 -3.13 16.97
CA LYS A 91 -14.74 -2.35 17.77
C LYS A 91 -13.50 -1.99 16.95
N PRO A 92 -13.21 -0.69 16.78
CA PRO A 92 -12.03 -0.28 16.05
C PRO A 92 -10.74 -0.64 16.82
N GLY A 93 -9.64 -0.82 16.10
CA GLY A 93 -8.36 -1.16 16.69
C GLY A 93 -7.26 -1.17 15.66
N ASN A 94 -6.49 -2.26 15.56
CA ASN A 94 -5.31 -2.35 14.71
C ASN A 94 -5.56 -3.12 13.41
N CYS A 95 -5.00 -2.59 12.35
CA CYS A 95 -4.83 -3.19 11.03
C CYS A 95 -3.76 -2.37 10.28
N GLY A 96 -3.23 -2.89 9.19
CA GLY A 96 -2.26 -2.19 8.34
C GLY A 96 -2.19 -2.76 6.93
N VAL A 97 -1.67 -1.93 6.02
CA VAL A 97 -1.25 -2.31 4.68
C VAL A 97 0.26 -2.29 4.63
N LEU A 98 0.89 -3.44 4.40
CA LEU A 98 2.34 -3.52 4.27
C LEU A 98 2.71 -3.46 2.80
N VAL A 99 3.53 -2.47 2.44
CA VAL A 99 4.05 -2.30 1.08
C VAL A 99 5.49 -2.78 1.00
N HIS A 100 5.91 -3.18 -0.21
CA HIS A 100 7.24 -3.73 -0.47
C HIS A 100 7.59 -4.96 0.38
N ALA A 101 6.56 -5.74 0.78
CA ALA A 101 6.77 -6.94 1.57
C ALA A 101 7.65 -7.95 0.81
N SER A 102 8.68 -8.48 1.51
CA SER A 102 9.69 -9.36 0.93
C SER A 102 9.96 -10.58 1.82
N ALA A 103 11.04 -10.61 2.60
CA ALA A 103 11.36 -11.75 3.45
C ALA A 103 10.24 -11.98 4.49
N PRO A 104 9.63 -13.19 4.53
CA PRO A 104 8.57 -13.47 5.48
C PRO A 104 9.11 -13.49 6.91
N ARG A 105 8.25 -13.11 7.87
CA ARG A 105 8.48 -13.24 9.32
C ARG A 105 9.81 -12.67 9.81
N ALA A 106 10.28 -11.60 9.17
CA ALA A 106 11.57 -10.97 9.44
C ALA A 106 11.63 -10.26 10.81
N LEU A 107 10.46 -9.92 11.37
CA LEU A 107 10.36 -9.27 12.68
C LEU A 107 9.30 -9.98 13.54
N TYR A 108 9.63 -10.24 14.81
CA TYR A 108 8.80 -10.96 15.79
C TYR A 108 8.30 -12.34 15.32
N GLY A 109 8.95 -12.93 14.31
CA GLY A 109 8.50 -14.20 13.72
C GLY A 109 7.13 -14.11 13.03
N MET A 110 6.64 -12.90 12.72
CA MET A 110 5.32 -12.67 12.14
C MET A 110 5.34 -11.68 10.97
N PHE A 111 5.97 -10.51 11.14
CA PHE A 111 5.92 -9.46 10.14
C PHE A 111 6.91 -9.72 9.00
N PRO A 112 6.49 -9.62 7.73
CA PRO A 112 7.42 -9.62 6.61
C PRO A 112 8.26 -8.33 6.61
N LYS A 113 9.47 -8.40 6.07
CA LYS A 113 10.31 -7.23 5.81
C LYS A 113 9.56 -6.26 4.88
N SER A 114 9.25 -5.02 5.33
CA SER A 114 8.34 -4.09 4.64
C SER A 114 8.32 -2.71 5.28
N ILE A 115 7.61 -1.77 4.65
CA ILE A 115 7.04 -0.58 5.31
C ILE A 115 5.55 -0.81 5.50
N GLU A 116 5.07 -0.69 6.74
CA GLU A 116 3.64 -0.74 7.02
C GLU A 116 3.05 0.67 6.98
N VAL A 117 1.97 0.83 6.25
CA VAL A 117 1.07 1.98 6.30
C VAL A 117 -0.05 1.63 7.26
N GLN A 118 -0.01 2.26 8.41
CA GLN A 118 -0.87 1.93 9.55
C GLN A 118 -2.33 2.28 9.28
N MET A 119 -3.24 1.40 9.73
CA MET A 119 -4.68 1.62 9.75
C MET A 119 -5.23 1.60 11.20
N PHE A 120 -4.36 1.70 12.21
CA PHE A 120 -4.80 1.78 13.60
C PHE A 120 -5.71 3.00 13.78
N HIS A 121 -6.90 2.77 14.35
CA HIS A 121 -7.91 3.81 14.53
C HIS A 121 -7.34 5.06 15.20
N LYS A 122 -7.55 6.22 14.59
CA LYS A 122 -6.98 7.55 14.90
C LYS A 122 -5.50 7.74 14.57
N ASN A 123 -4.85 6.76 13.93
CA ASN A 123 -3.45 6.85 13.54
C ASN A 123 -3.23 6.34 12.10
N ALA A 124 -4.27 6.40 11.28
CA ALA A 124 -4.20 5.96 9.90
C ALA A 124 -3.17 6.80 9.12
N GLY A 125 -2.27 6.10 8.42
CA GLY A 125 -1.21 6.72 7.62
C GLY A 125 0.13 6.86 8.32
N ASP A 126 0.28 6.46 9.60
CA ASP A 126 1.62 6.33 10.19
C ASP A 126 2.45 5.32 9.39
N PHE A 127 3.78 5.52 9.34
CA PHE A 127 4.68 4.48 8.85
C PHE A 127 5.24 3.66 10.01
N TRP A 128 5.34 2.34 9.80
CA TRP A 128 6.12 1.45 10.64
C TRP A 128 7.22 0.78 9.83
N CYS A 129 8.45 0.99 10.26
CA CYS A 129 9.64 0.39 9.67
C CYS A 129 9.79 -1.05 10.16
N ILE A 130 9.75 -2.02 9.24
CA ILE A 130 9.86 -3.46 9.54
C ILE A 130 11.04 -4.03 8.76
N VAL A 131 12.24 -3.93 9.33
CA VAL A 131 13.53 -4.31 8.71
C VAL A 131 13.82 -3.54 7.39
N GLU A 132 12.92 -2.66 6.98
CA GLU A 132 13.09 -1.61 5.97
C GLU A 132 13.00 -0.26 6.67
N ASP A 133 13.60 0.77 6.09
CA ASP A 133 13.53 2.13 6.61
C ASP A 133 13.04 3.12 5.56
N ILE A 134 12.55 4.27 6.03
CA ILE A 134 12.09 5.37 5.20
C ILE A 134 12.33 6.69 5.92
N SER A 135 12.71 7.71 5.19
CA SER A 135 12.86 9.07 5.70
C SER A 135 11.59 9.89 5.44
N VAL A 136 11.31 10.84 6.34
CA VAL A 136 10.21 11.81 6.16
C VAL A 136 10.71 13.21 6.54
N PRO A 137 10.05 14.30 6.08
CA PRO A 137 10.33 15.63 6.61
C PRO A 137 10.11 15.68 8.12
N ASN A 138 10.93 16.44 8.83
CA ASN A 138 10.84 16.64 10.29
C ASN A 138 10.90 15.32 11.09
N MET A 139 11.82 14.43 10.73
CA MET A 139 11.97 13.09 11.31
C MET A 139 11.98 13.07 12.84
N GLU A 140 12.75 13.94 13.50
CA GLU A 140 12.85 13.93 14.96
C GLU A 140 11.54 14.26 15.66
N GLN A 141 10.72 15.15 15.07
CA GLN A 141 9.39 15.47 15.60
C GLN A 141 8.42 14.30 15.47
N ARG A 142 8.60 13.47 14.44
CA ARG A 142 7.67 12.40 14.05
C ARG A 142 8.12 11.01 14.51
N ARG A 143 9.42 10.82 14.76
CA ARG A 143 9.98 9.52 15.17
C ARG A 143 10.68 9.59 16.55
N GLY A 144 10.90 10.81 17.09
CA GLY A 144 11.65 11.06 18.34
C GLY A 144 13.15 11.15 18.13
N PRO A 145 13.96 11.11 19.19
CA PRO A 145 15.40 11.27 19.14
C PRO A 145 16.09 10.29 18.19
N LYS A 146 17.05 10.79 17.41
CA LYS A 146 17.71 10.01 16.32
C LYS A 146 18.43 8.77 16.83
N GLU A 147 19.00 8.79 18.00
CA GLU A 147 19.72 7.68 18.63
C GLU A 147 18.81 6.48 18.98
N GLU A 148 17.52 6.71 19.06
CA GLU A 148 16.53 5.67 19.33
C GLU A 148 15.95 5.02 18.06
N TRP A 149 16.21 5.60 16.87
CA TRP A 149 15.67 5.10 15.62
C TRP A 149 16.20 3.72 15.27
N GLY A 150 15.38 2.96 14.56
CA GLY A 150 15.79 1.69 13.97
C GLY A 150 14.62 0.93 13.38
N ILE A 151 14.93 -0.26 12.90
CA ILE A 151 14.02 -1.09 12.07
C ILE A 151 13.77 -2.46 12.70
N ILE A 152 14.32 -2.69 13.89
CA ILE A 152 14.25 -3.96 14.61
C ILE A 152 13.59 -3.77 15.98
N GLU A 153 13.39 -4.86 16.68
CA GLU A 153 12.86 -4.86 18.04
C GLU A 153 13.63 -3.93 18.98
N GLY A 154 12.90 -3.30 19.91
CA GLY A 154 13.47 -2.38 20.91
C GLY A 154 13.83 -0.99 20.38
N LYS A 155 13.64 -0.72 19.08
CA LYS A 155 13.90 0.57 18.46
C LYS A 155 12.60 1.32 18.14
N LYS A 156 12.71 2.66 18.01
CA LYS A 156 11.62 3.50 17.50
C LYS A 156 11.45 3.26 16.00
N ARG A 157 10.44 2.48 15.64
CA ARG A 157 10.13 2.08 14.26
C ARG A 157 8.96 2.88 13.68
N ARG A 158 8.12 3.47 14.54
CA ARG A 158 6.94 4.26 14.14
C ARG A 158 7.34 5.67 13.76
N ILE A 159 6.79 6.16 12.66
CA ILE A 159 6.87 7.53 12.18
C ILE A 159 5.45 8.06 12.10
N LEU A 160 5.13 9.07 12.90
CA LEU A 160 3.79 9.63 12.97
C LEU A 160 3.35 10.24 11.63
N ASN A 161 2.07 10.20 11.34
CA ASN A 161 1.45 10.87 10.20
C ASN A 161 1.47 12.41 10.36
N LEU A 162 0.96 13.13 9.37
CA LEU A 162 0.94 14.60 9.33
C LEU A 162 -0.33 15.21 9.92
N THR A 163 -1.40 14.42 10.02
CA THR A 163 -2.75 14.91 10.34
C THR A 163 -3.44 13.98 11.32
N ASP A 164 -4.30 14.56 12.18
CA ASP A 164 -5.28 13.81 12.97
C ASP A 164 -6.66 13.88 12.26
N ASP A 165 -7.56 12.96 12.63
CA ASP A 165 -9.00 13.02 12.28
C ASP A 165 -9.33 12.89 10.78
N SER A 166 -8.42 12.40 9.93
CA SER A 166 -8.71 12.12 8.51
C SER A 166 -9.65 10.92 8.30
N GLU A 167 -9.85 10.09 9.32
CA GLU A 167 -10.73 8.93 9.27
C GLU A 167 -12.19 9.34 9.48
N LYS A 168 -13.09 8.64 8.80
CA LYS A 168 -14.54 8.75 9.02
C LYS A 168 -14.96 8.04 10.31
N PRO A 169 -16.15 8.34 10.84
CA PRO A 169 -16.71 7.63 11.99
C PRO A 169 -16.66 6.12 11.84
N VAL A 170 -16.51 5.41 12.97
CA VAL A 170 -16.46 3.95 13.01
C VAL A 170 -17.68 3.34 12.31
N GLY A 171 -17.45 2.34 11.48
CA GLY A 171 -18.47 1.69 10.65
C GLY A 171 -18.63 2.29 9.25
N GLU A 172 -18.14 3.51 9.02
CA GLU A 172 -18.11 4.12 7.70
C GLU A 172 -16.90 3.68 6.87
N TRP A 173 -17.03 3.75 5.55
CA TRP A 173 -15.97 3.37 4.63
C TRP A 173 -14.92 4.47 4.49
N ASN A 174 -13.68 4.14 4.82
CA ASN A 174 -12.51 4.95 4.56
C ASN A 174 -11.86 4.54 3.23
N THR A 175 -11.24 5.48 2.55
CA THR A 175 -10.40 5.25 1.39
C THR A 175 -8.96 5.62 1.75
N MET A 176 -8.07 4.63 1.76
CA MET A 176 -6.63 4.84 1.86
C MET A 176 -6.02 4.70 0.47
N VAL A 177 -5.24 5.67 0.06
CA VAL A 177 -4.46 5.65 -1.17
C VAL A 177 -2.99 5.66 -0.81
N ILE A 178 -2.24 4.71 -1.38
CA ILE A 178 -0.80 4.58 -1.20
C ILE A 178 -0.16 4.62 -2.58
N GLU A 179 0.63 5.64 -2.86
CA GLU A 179 1.44 5.72 -4.06
C GLU A 179 2.89 5.42 -3.74
N CYS A 180 3.42 4.40 -4.40
CA CYS A 180 4.82 4.01 -4.32
C CYS A 180 5.47 4.28 -5.68
N LEU A 181 6.46 5.17 -5.70
CA LEU A 181 7.21 5.49 -6.92
C LEU A 181 8.69 5.52 -6.60
N ASN A 182 9.46 4.64 -7.27
CA ASN A 182 10.88 4.42 -6.98
C ASN A 182 11.10 4.08 -5.48
N ASN A 183 11.73 4.98 -4.73
CA ASN A 183 12.01 4.87 -3.30
C ASN A 183 11.19 5.87 -2.44
N SER A 184 10.07 6.34 -2.96
CA SER A 184 9.19 7.28 -2.27
C SER A 184 7.79 6.73 -2.11
N ILE A 185 7.12 7.07 -0.99
CA ILE A 185 5.76 6.63 -0.66
C ILE A 185 4.96 7.86 -0.23
N MET A 186 3.80 8.06 -0.85
CA MET A 186 2.81 9.06 -0.45
C MET A 186 1.52 8.35 -0.02
N VAL A 187 0.88 8.87 1.02
CA VAL A 187 -0.33 8.26 1.60
C VAL A 187 -1.40 9.31 1.82
N TRP A 188 -2.61 9.00 1.36
CA TRP A 188 -3.82 9.78 1.62
C TRP A 188 -4.84 8.92 2.35
N VAL A 189 -5.59 9.55 3.24
CA VAL A 189 -6.78 8.97 3.87
C VAL A 189 -7.94 9.94 3.65
N ASN A 190 -8.98 9.48 2.96
CA ASN A 190 -10.17 10.29 2.61
C ASN A 190 -9.80 11.64 1.97
N ASP A 191 -8.86 11.60 1.01
CA ASP A 191 -8.30 12.74 0.25
C ASP A 191 -7.32 13.64 1.02
N ASP A 192 -7.16 13.49 2.34
CA ASP A 192 -6.12 14.18 3.10
C ASP A 192 -4.75 13.52 2.89
N LEU A 193 -3.73 14.28 2.52
CA LEU A 193 -2.34 13.80 2.50
C LEU A 193 -1.86 13.60 3.94
N VAL A 194 -1.81 12.34 4.38
CA VAL A 194 -1.48 12.00 5.77
C VAL A 194 -0.01 11.63 5.96
N ASN A 195 0.70 11.24 4.88
CA ASN A 195 2.13 10.93 4.98
C ASN A 195 2.84 11.07 3.64
N HIS A 196 4.14 11.39 3.72
CA HIS A 196 5.04 11.42 2.58
C HIS A 196 6.43 11.00 3.06
N GLY A 197 6.98 9.95 2.46
CA GLY A 197 8.31 9.45 2.74
C GLY A 197 9.15 9.30 1.48
N PHE A 198 10.46 9.36 1.65
CA PHE A 198 11.47 9.26 0.60
C PHE A 198 12.68 8.44 1.11
N ASP A 199 13.61 8.10 0.24
CA ASP A 199 14.77 7.26 0.57
C ASP A 199 14.37 5.95 1.27
N CYS A 200 13.22 5.38 0.84
CA CYS A 200 12.83 4.05 1.29
C CYS A 200 13.89 3.04 0.83
N THR A 201 14.30 2.16 1.75
CA THR A 201 15.29 1.11 1.46
C THR A 201 14.78 0.02 0.51
N ALA A 202 13.45 -0.04 0.31
CA ALA A 202 12.79 -0.92 -0.66
C ALA A 202 11.95 -0.12 -1.65
N GLY A 203 12.05 -0.45 -2.95
CA GLY A 203 11.26 0.19 -4.02
C GLY A 203 10.29 -0.77 -4.72
N LYS A 204 10.24 -2.04 -4.30
CA LYS A 204 9.35 -3.08 -4.84
C LYS A 204 9.12 -4.19 -3.85
N GLY A 205 8.01 -4.88 -3.98
CA GLY A 205 7.69 -6.05 -3.16
C GLY A 205 6.22 -6.44 -3.29
N ARG A 206 5.78 -7.33 -2.44
CA ARG A 206 4.39 -7.77 -2.33
C ARG A 206 3.59 -6.76 -1.52
N ILE A 207 2.27 -6.86 -1.62
CA ILE A 207 1.33 -6.14 -0.76
C ILE A 207 0.81 -7.12 0.27
N ALA A 208 0.75 -6.71 1.54
CA ALA A 208 0.14 -7.52 2.57
C ALA A 208 -0.92 -6.73 3.34
N LEU A 209 -2.01 -7.42 3.71
CA LEU A 209 -3.06 -6.93 4.59
C LEU A 209 -2.92 -7.64 5.93
N GLN A 210 -3.04 -6.90 7.02
CA GLN A 210 -2.76 -7.39 8.36
C GLN A 210 -4.02 -7.93 9.05
N ALA A 211 -3.85 -8.96 9.87
CA ALA A 211 -4.79 -9.36 10.90
C ALA A 211 -4.12 -9.16 12.26
N GLU A 212 -4.54 -8.13 13.03
CA GLU A 212 -3.94 -7.79 14.32
C GLU A 212 -4.97 -7.22 15.30
N GLY A 213 -5.91 -8.06 15.70
CA GLY A 213 -6.79 -7.83 16.84
C GLY A 213 -8.18 -7.29 16.53
N SER A 214 -8.40 -6.57 15.42
CA SER A 214 -9.70 -6.01 15.07
C SER A 214 -10.25 -6.58 13.77
N GLU A 215 -11.57 -6.73 13.70
CA GLU A 215 -12.22 -7.10 12.46
C GLU A 215 -12.27 -5.89 11.51
N VAL A 216 -11.76 -6.10 10.30
CA VAL A 216 -11.74 -5.09 9.23
C VAL A 216 -12.31 -5.69 7.96
N GLU A 217 -13.22 -4.96 7.34
CA GLU A 217 -13.79 -5.29 6.04
C GLU A 217 -13.14 -4.44 4.96
N PHE A 218 -12.83 -5.07 3.81
CA PHE A 218 -12.30 -4.44 2.63
C PHE A 218 -13.26 -4.67 1.47
N ARG A 219 -13.72 -3.62 0.82
CA ARG A 219 -14.58 -3.72 -0.39
C ARG A 219 -13.82 -3.45 -1.68
N LYS A 220 -12.63 -2.83 -1.58
CA LYS A 220 -11.77 -2.53 -2.74
C LYS A 220 -10.31 -2.66 -2.33
N VAL A 221 -9.54 -3.38 -3.14
CA VAL A 221 -8.07 -3.41 -3.13
C VAL A 221 -7.66 -3.35 -4.60
N GLN A 222 -7.35 -2.16 -5.10
CA GLN A 222 -7.07 -1.91 -6.51
C GLN A 222 -5.71 -1.28 -6.70
N LEU A 223 -4.96 -1.80 -7.65
CA LEU A 223 -3.65 -1.30 -8.02
C LEU A 223 -3.67 -0.72 -9.44
N THR A 224 -3.06 0.44 -9.61
CA THR A 224 -2.84 1.10 -10.91
C THR A 224 -1.37 1.42 -11.03
N PRO A 225 -0.66 0.95 -12.07
CA PRO A 225 0.71 1.35 -12.31
C PRO A 225 0.82 2.86 -12.60
N ILE A 226 1.84 3.51 -12.00
CA ILE A 226 2.08 4.95 -12.16
C ILE A 226 3.51 5.22 -12.64
N THR A 227 3.71 6.38 -13.26
CA THR A 227 5.01 6.92 -13.67
C THR A 227 5.33 8.26 -13.02
N GLU A 228 4.35 8.85 -12.32
CA GLU A 228 4.43 10.10 -11.57
C GLU A 228 3.43 10.05 -10.41
N PHE A 229 3.64 10.86 -9.38
CA PHE A 229 2.69 10.97 -8.27
C PHE A 229 1.44 11.76 -8.67
N SER A 230 0.29 11.39 -8.13
CA SER A 230 -0.94 12.17 -8.26
C SER A 230 -0.77 13.51 -7.51
N GLY A 231 -0.79 14.63 -8.23
CA GLY A 231 -0.62 15.98 -7.66
C GLY A 231 0.78 16.58 -7.83
N GLY A 232 1.62 16.00 -8.67
CA GLY A 232 2.83 16.63 -9.16
C GLY A 232 2.47 17.68 -10.22
N ASN A 233 2.21 18.92 -9.82
CA ASN A 233 2.26 20.15 -10.63
C ASN A 233 3.11 21.16 -9.89
#